data_54d02efe6f61240a6eb0c422ebc417d4
#
_entry.id   54d02efe6f61240a6eb0c422ebc417d4
#
_cell.length_a   1.000
_cell.length_b   1.000
_cell.length_c   1.000
_cell.angle_alpha   90.00
_cell.angle_beta   90.00
_cell.angle_gamma   90.00
#
_symmetry.space_group_name_H-M   'P 1'
#
loop_
_entity.id
_entity.type
_entity.pdbx_description
1 polymer ?
#
loop_
_entity_poly.entity_id
_entity_poly.type
_entity_poly.pdbx_seq_one_letter_code
_entity_poly.pdbx_strand_id
1 'polypeptide(L)'
;KAVLAFDKLDTKFPVIMKTLRGSKGVGVLFVESEKSLDSIVQLIYKQDEDTDLLLQEYIPTDYDVRVLVLGGKVLATMKRPVIEGDFRSNVSQGSKPEKIKLTELEIEESLKAAKAVNGVWTAVDFIPSKNREKEPPFVIEVNSSPGTEGMEEASGQNISKEIIEFFADKKNWVKV
;
A
#
# COMPACT_ATOMS: atom_id res chain seq x y z
N LYS A 1 -15.78 -7.63 20.18
CA LYS A 1 -14.54 -6.82 20.15
C LYS A 1 -14.37 -6.09 18.79
N ALA A 2 -14.62 -6.76 17.66
CA ALA A 2 -14.48 -6.16 16.32
C ALA A 2 -15.47 -5.01 16.08
N VAL A 3 -16.73 -5.16 16.48
CA VAL A 3 -17.75 -4.11 16.41
C VAL A 3 -17.33 -2.87 17.21
N LEU A 4 -16.78 -3.04 18.43
CA LEU A 4 -16.25 -1.93 19.23
C LEU A 4 -15.06 -1.22 18.58
N ALA A 5 -14.27 -1.93 17.77
CA ALA A 5 -13.20 -1.32 16.99
C ALA A 5 -13.75 -0.52 15.79
N PHE A 6 -14.81 -1.03 15.15
CA PHE A 6 -15.51 -0.33 14.06
C PHE A 6 -16.13 0.99 14.53
N ASP A 7 -16.80 1.00 15.69
CA ASP A 7 -17.42 2.21 16.25
C ASP A 7 -16.42 3.36 16.50
N LYS A 8 -15.11 3.04 16.60
CA LYS A 8 -14.05 4.03 16.77
C LYS A 8 -13.51 4.60 15.46
N LEU A 9 -13.85 4.02 14.31
CA LEU A 9 -13.32 4.44 13.01
C LEU A 9 -14.01 5.69 12.44
N ASP A 10 -15.11 6.15 13.03
CA ASP A 10 -15.94 7.26 12.50
C ASP A 10 -16.21 7.13 10.98
N THR A 11 -16.44 5.91 10.53
CA THR A 11 -16.68 5.56 9.13
C THR A 11 -17.95 4.72 8.99
N LYS A 12 -18.32 4.45 7.74
CA LYS A 12 -19.47 3.61 7.40
C LYS A 12 -19.01 2.41 6.56
N PHE A 13 -19.82 1.35 6.57
CA PHE A 13 -19.62 0.27 5.62
C PHE A 13 -19.78 0.77 4.16
N PRO A 14 -19.02 0.18 3.21
CA PRO A 14 -18.07 -0.91 3.41
C PRO A 14 -16.75 -0.48 4.05
N VAL A 15 -16.04 -1.43 4.65
CA VAL A 15 -14.67 -1.24 5.17
C VAL A 15 -13.73 -2.31 4.63
N ILE A 16 -12.44 -2.04 4.68
CA ILE A 16 -11.40 -3.02 4.41
C ILE A 16 -10.92 -3.63 5.73
N MET A 17 -10.91 -4.96 5.79
CA MET A 17 -10.30 -5.69 6.89
C MET A 17 -9.03 -6.39 6.39
N LYS A 18 -7.96 -6.29 7.14
CA LYS A 18 -6.66 -6.89 6.79
C LYS A 18 -6.14 -7.73 7.95
N THR A 19 -5.55 -8.88 7.64
CA THR A 19 -4.65 -9.56 8.58
C THR A 19 -3.30 -8.84 8.56
N LEU A 20 -2.67 -8.64 9.71
CA LEU A 20 -1.36 -7.96 9.78
C LEU A 20 -0.23 -8.83 9.22
N ARG A 21 -0.44 -10.12 9.11
CA ARG A 21 0.49 -11.07 8.49
C ARG A 21 -0.10 -11.55 7.16
N GLY A 22 0.56 -11.24 6.07
CA GLY A 22 0.14 -11.60 4.73
C GLY A 22 0.93 -10.85 3.66
N SER A 23 0.76 -11.25 2.41
CA SER A 23 1.40 -10.59 1.26
C SER A 23 0.55 -10.72 0.00
N LYS A 24 0.80 -9.90 -1.00
CA LYS A 24 0.19 -9.98 -2.34
C LYS A 24 -1.35 -9.89 -2.33
N GLY A 25 -1.93 -9.16 -1.36
CA GLY A 25 -3.38 -8.99 -1.24
C GLY A 25 -4.14 -10.19 -0.63
N VAL A 26 -3.43 -11.24 -0.20
CA VAL A 26 -4.03 -12.33 0.56
C VAL A 26 -4.27 -11.86 1.99
N GLY A 27 -5.50 -12.10 2.52
CA GLY A 27 -5.91 -11.60 3.84
C GLY A 27 -6.45 -10.16 3.83
N VAL A 28 -6.71 -9.58 2.65
CA VAL A 28 -7.43 -8.30 2.51
C VAL A 28 -8.88 -8.61 2.10
N LEU A 29 -9.82 -8.17 2.91
CA LEU A 29 -11.24 -8.48 2.78
C LEU A 29 -12.07 -7.21 2.66
N PHE A 30 -13.03 -7.21 1.74
CA PHE A 30 -14.03 -6.18 1.61
C PHE A 30 -15.25 -6.56 2.45
N VAL A 31 -15.61 -5.73 3.40
CA VAL A 31 -16.66 -6.02 4.38
C VAL A 31 -17.78 -5.02 4.25
N GLU A 32 -18.96 -5.51 3.85
CA GLU A 32 -20.08 -4.65 3.47
C GLU A 32 -21.04 -4.32 4.61
N SER A 33 -20.96 -5.06 5.73
CA SER A 33 -21.88 -4.89 6.84
C SER A 33 -21.31 -5.39 8.17
N GLU A 34 -21.90 -4.93 9.27
CA GLU A 34 -21.58 -5.40 10.63
C GLU A 34 -21.77 -6.92 10.76
N LYS A 35 -22.83 -7.48 10.18
CA LYS A 35 -23.07 -8.92 10.21
C LYS A 35 -21.98 -9.72 9.49
N SER A 36 -21.49 -9.20 8.35
CA SER A 36 -20.38 -9.79 7.62
C SER A 36 -19.09 -9.69 8.43
N LEU A 37 -18.83 -8.53 9.05
CA LEU A 37 -17.68 -8.32 9.91
C LEU A 37 -17.64 -9.34 11.05
N ASP A 38 -18.74 -9.47 11.80
CA ASP A 38 -18.84 -10.43 12.91
C ASP A 38 -18.60 -11.87 12.48
N SER A 39 -19.22 -12.28 11.38
CA SER A 39 -19.08 -13.64 10.85
C SER A 39 -17.65 -13.98 10.47
N ILE A 40 -16.96 -13.03 9.79
CA ILE A 40 -15.58 -13.18 9.33
C ILE A 40 -14.64 -13.24 10.55
N VAL A 41 -14.81 -12.32 11.50
CA VAL A 41 -13.97 -12.27 12.72
C VAL A 41 -14.12 -13.55 13.55
N GLN A 42 -15.35 -14.06 13.72
CA GLN A 42 -15.58 -15.34 14.40
C GLN A 42 -14.89 -16.51 13.70
N LEU A 43 -14.92 -16.55 12.37
CA LEU A 43 -14.25 -17.58 11.59
C LEU A 43 -12.72 -17.52 11.75
N ILE A 44 -12.13 -16.32 11.67
CA ILE A 44 -10.69 -16.14 11.82
C ILE A 44 -10.24 -16.54 13.22
N TYR A 45 -10.89 -16.04 14.26
CA TYR A 45 -10.51 -16.35 15.64
C TYR A 45 -10.80 -17.80 16.06
N LYS A 46 -11.69 -18.49 15.35
CA LYS A 46 -11.86 -19.94 15.53
C LYS A 46 -10.64 -20.73 15.03
N GLN A 47 -9.95 -20.19 14.01
CA GLN A 47 -8.75 -20.83 13.45
C GLN A 47 -7.48 -20.44 14.21
N ASP A 48 -7.37 -19.17 14.59
CA ASP A 48 -6.22 -18.62 15.31
C ASP A 48 -6.67 -17.40 16.13
N GLU A 49 -6.74 -17.59 17.46
CA GLU A 49 -7.21 -16.55 18.41
C GLU A 49 -6.24 -15.37 18.54
N ASP A 50 -4.97 -15.57 18.14
CA ASP A 50 -3.91 -14.56 18.23
C ASP A 50 -3.74 -13.75 16.94
N THR A 51 -4.61 -13.96 15.93
CA THR A 51 -4.57 -13.19 14.69
C THR A 51 -4.91 -11.73 14.94
N ASP A 52 -3.97 -10.85 14.63
CA ASP A 52 -4.19 -9.41 14.62
C ASP A 52 -4.92 -8.97 13.34
N LEU A 53 -5.97 -8.18 13.51
CA LEU A 53 -6.80 -7.65 12.45
C LEU A 53 -6.76 -6.11 12.44
N LEU A 54 -6.61 -5.53 11.27
CA LEU A 54 -6.73 -4.10 11.02
C LEU A 54 -8.04 -3.82 10.27
N LEU A 55 -8.84 -2.88 10.79
CA LEU A 55 -9.97 -2.29 10.06
C LEU A 55 -9.55 -0.94 9.51
N GLN A 56 -9.87 -0.70 8.24
CA GLN A 56 -9.53 0.51 7.52
C GLN A 56 -10.75 1.00 6.75
N GLU A 57 -10.93 2.31 6.68
CA GLU A 57 -11.93 2.93 5.80
C GLU A 57 -11.72 2.48 4.35
N TYR A 58 -12.82 2.16 3.65
CA TYR A 58 -12.78 1.92 2.22
C TYR A 58 -12.84 3.25 1.46
N ILE A 59 -11.83 3.52 0.67
CA ILE A 59 -11.75 4.68 -0.22
C ILE A 59 -11.97 4.21 -1.65
N PRO A 60 -13.12 4.51 -2.28
CA PRO A 60 -13.38 4.16 -3.67
C PRO A 60 -12.36 4.80 -4.60
N THR A 61 -11.76 3.99 -5.47
CA THR A 61 -10.77 4.44 -6.44
C THR A 61 -10.74 3.54 -7.67
N ASP A 62 -10.32 4.09 -8.80
CA ASP A 62 -10.10 3.33 -10.04
C ASP A 62 -8.66 2.77 -10.12
N TYR A 63 -7.75 3.28 -9.29
CA TYR A 63 -6.36 2.84 -9.24
C TYR A 63 -5.70 3.25 -7.93
N ASP A 64 -4.67 2.54 -7.54
CA ASP A 64 -3.71 2.99 -6.55
C ASP A 64 -2.36 3.35 -7.20
N VAL A 65 -1.49 3.95 -6.41
CA VAL A 65 -0.15 4.36 -6.84
C VAL A 65 0.88 3.72 -5.93
N ARG A 66 1.89 3.09 -6.53
CA ARG A 66 3.09 2.63 -5.85
C ARG A 66 4.27 3.54 -6.17
N VAL A 67 4.96 4.00 -5.15
CA VAL A 67 6.15 4.82 -5.23
C VAL A 67 7.32 4.07 -4.63
N LEU A 68 8.36 3.79 -5.42
CA LEU A 68 9.61 3.28 -4.89
C LEU A 68 10.47 4.42 -4.37
N VAL A 69 10.90 4.30 -3.13
CA VAL A 69 11.80 5.25 -2.45
C VAL A 69 13.11 4.58 -2.15
N LEU A 70 14.21 5.21 -2.58
CA LEU A 70 15.58 4.76 -2.33
C LEU A 70 16.42 5.94 -1.82
N GLY A 71 17.03 5.79 -0.65
CA GLY A 71 17.89 6.81 -0.06
C GLY A 71 17.19 8.16 0.14
N GLY A 72 15.89 8.15 0.47
CA GLY A 72 15.08 9.37 0.67
C GLY A 72 14.70 10.10 -0.61
N LYS A 73 14.76 9.44 -1.77
CA LYS A 73 14.34 9.99 -3.06
C LYS A 73 13.37 9.05 -3.75
N VAL A 74 12.43 9.61 -4.52
CA VAL A 74 11.58 8.82 -5.40
C VAL A 74 12.44 8.27 -6.54
N LEU A 75 12.47 6.95 -6.64
CA LEU A 75 13.20 6.22 -7.67
C LEU A 75 12.33 5.97 -8.90
N ALA A 76 11.14 5.44 -8.69
CA ALA A 76 10.20 5.11 -9.75
C ALA A 76 8.76 5.12 -9.22
N THR A 77 7.80 5.22 -10.15
CA THR A 77 6.37 5.32 -9.83
C THR A 77 5.54 4.53 -10.83
N MET A 78 4.48 3.89 -10.34
CA MET A 78 3.47 3.26 -11.19
C MET A 78 2.09 3.44 -10.60
N LYS A 79 1.08 3.54 -11.44
CA LYS A 79 -0.30 3.32 -11.05
C LYS A 79 -0.69 1.87 -11.38
N ARG A 80 -1.55 1.32 -10.54
CA ARG A 80 -2.09 -0.03 -10.69
C ARG A 80 -3.61 0.09 -10.77
N PRO A 81 -4.21 -0.08 -11.95
CA PRO A 81 -5.67 -0.07 -12.10
C PRO A 81 -6.32 -1.13 -11.21
N VAL A 82 -7.47 -0.80 -10.65
CA VAL A 82 -8.33 -1.78 -9.96
C VAL A 82 -8.83 -2.79 -10.99
N ILE A 83 -8.84 -4.05 -10.62
CA ILE A 83 -9.26 -5.14 -11.50
C ILE A 83 -10.79 -5.14 -11.60
N GLU A 84 -11.33 -5.28 -12.79
CA GLU A 84 -12.78 -5.34 -12.99
C GLU A 84 -13.40 -6.47 -12.16
N GLY A 85 -14.40 -6.14 -11.34
CA GLY A 85 -15.04 -7.08 -10.42
C GLY A 85 -14.28 -7.34 -9.10
N ASP A 86 -13.18 -6.63 -8.86
CA ASP A 86 -12.43 -6.65 -7.59
C ASP A 86 -12.32 -5.22 -7.03
N PHE A 87 -11.92 -5.09 -5.78
CA PHE A 87 -11.58 -3.82 -5.14
C PHE A 87 -10.06 -3.63 -5.04
N ARG A 88 -9.28 -4.63 -5.45
CA ARG A 88 -7.81 -4.66 -5.36
C ARG A 88 -7.15 -4.28 -6.68
N SER A 89 -5.96 -3.72 -6.58
CA SER A 89 -5.14 -3.24 -7.70
C SER A 89 -3.79 -3.97 -7.82
N ASN A 90 -3.62 -5.08 -7.11
CA ASN A 90 -2.34 -5.78 -7.06
C ASN A 90 -1.94 -6.37 -8.41
N VAL A 91 -0.70 -6.10 -8.87
CA VAL A 91 -0.13 -6.68 -10.10
C VAL A 91 -0.13 -8.21 -10.06
N SER A 92 0.14 -8.80 -8.88
CA SER A 92 0.08 -10.26 -8.68
C SER A 92 -1.31 -10.87 -8.88
N GLN A 93 -2.36 -10.04 -8.93
CA GLN A 93 -3.74 -10.43 -9.19
C GLN A 93 -4.17 -10.14 -10.63
N GLY A 94 -3.27 -9.61 -11.48
CA GLY A 94 -3.53 -9.35 -12.90
C GLY A 94 -3.71 -7.89 -13.29
N SER A 95 -3.55 -6.94 -12.36
CA SER A 95 -3.50 -5.52 -12.71
C SER A 95 -2.29 -5.24 -13.61
N LYS A 96 -2.50 -4.47 -14.68
CA LYS A 96 -1.42 -4.04 -15.57
C LYS A 96 -0.89 -2.70 -15.10
N PRO A 97 0.38 -2.64 -14.64
CA PRO A 97 0.96 -1.39 -14.16
C PRO A 97 1.16 -0.40 -15.30
N GLU A 98 0.92 0.87 -15.01
CA GLU A 98 1.08 1.97 -15.96
C GLU A 98 1.95 3.07 -15.35
N LYS A 99 2.69 3.79 -16.21
CA LYS A 99 3.47 4.94 -15.78
C LYS A 99 2.57 6.07 -15.29
N ILE A 100 2.95 6.72 -14.19
CA ILE A 100 2.25 7.90 -13.66
C ILE A 100 3.26 8.98 -13.28
N LYS A 101 2.88 10.25 -13.46
CA LYS A 101 3.58 11.41 -12.91
C LYS A 101 2.92 11.79 -11.58
N LEU A 102 3.74 11.91 -10.54
CA LEU A 102 3.28 12.36 -9.23
C LEU A 102 3.16 13.90 -9.18
N THR A 103 2.27 14.38 -8.32
CA THR A 103 2.25 15.78 -7.89
C THR A 103 3.31 16.02 -6.81
N GLU A 104 3.59 17.28 -6.49
CA GLU A 104 4.52 17.63 -5.41
C GLU A 104 4.01 17.09 -4.05
N LEU A 105 2.71 17.18 -3.78
CA LEU A 105 2.11 16.64 -2.56
C LEU A 105 2.27 15.12 -2.45
N GLU A 106 2.05 14.39 -3.53
CA GLU A 106 2.21 12.94 -3.55
C GLU A 106 3.67 12.52 -3.32
N ILE A 107 4.63 13.27 -3.88
CA ILE A 107 6.06 13.06 -3.63
C ILE A 107 6.37 13.31 -2.15
N GLU A 108 5.94 14.46 -1.62
CA GLU A 108 6.19 14.84 -0.23
C GLU A 108 5.64 13.80 0.75
N GLU A 109 4.36 13.41 0.60
CA GLU A 109 3.73 12.43 1.48
C GLU A 109 4.36 11.04 1.36
N SER A 110 4.77 10.62 0.17
CA SER A 110 5.49 9.36 -0.02
C SER A 110 6.84 9.37 0.70
N LEU A 111 7.59 10.46 0.62
CA LEU A 111 8.88 10.59 1.32
C LEU A 111 8.70 10.68 2.85
N LYS A 112 7.66 11.36 3.33
CA LYS A 112 7.30 11.39 4.75
C LYS A 112 6.95 9.99 5.27
N ALA A 113 6.14 9.24 4.53
CA ALA A 113 5.75 7.88 4.90
C ALA A 113 6.96 6.94 4.96
N ALA A 114 7.85 6.98 3.96
CA ALA A 114 9.08 6.19 3.97
C ALA A 114 9.98 6.56 5.16
N LYS A 115 10.11 7.86 5.46
CA LYS A 115 10.90 8.35 6.60
C LYS A 115 10.31 7.93 7.94
N ALA A 116 8.98 7.88 8.08
CA ALA A 116 8.30 7.50 9.32
C ALA A 116 8.64 6.07 9.78
N VAL A 117 8.98 5.20 8.83
CA VAL A 117 9.42 3.82 9.11
C VAL A 117 10.94 3.63 9.02
N ASN A 118 11.71 4.72 8.94
CA ASN A 118 13.18 4.72 8.73
C ASN A 118 13.60 3.91 7.50
N GLY A 119 12.77 3.91 6.46
CA GLY A 119 12.96 3.11 5.26
C GLY A 119 13.98 3.73 4.30
N VAL A 120 15.11 3.05 4.08
CA VAL A 120 16.10 3.42 3.07
C VAL A 120 15.67 2.92 1.69
N TRP A 121 15.13 1.70 1.63
CA TRP A 121 14.53 1.08 0.46
C TRP A 121 13.10 0.64 0.82
N THR A 122 12.10 1.28 0.20
CA THR A 122 10.69 1.00 0.48
C THR A 122 9.82 1.20 -0.74
N ALA A 123 8.64 0.58 -0.74
CA ALA A 123 7.53 1.05 -1.57
C ALA A 123 6.47 1.69 -0.67
N VAL A 124 5.98 2.84 -1.07
CA VAL A 124 4.82 3.51 -0.47
C VAL A 124 3.64 3.33 -1.42
N ASP A 125 2.57 2.75 -0.91
CA ASP A 125 1.31 2.58 -1.65
C ASP A 125 0.29 3.59 -1.14
N PHE A 126 -0.37 4.29 -2.06
CA PHE A 126 -1.41 5.26 -1.71
C PHE A 126 -2.55 5.29 -2.71
N ILE A 127 -3.72 5.69 -2.25
CA ILE A 127 -4.86 6.08 -3.10
C ILE A 127 -4.77 7.58 -3.32
N PRO A 128 -4.76 8.07 -4.57
CA PRO A 128 -4.74 9.51 -4.83
C PRO A 128 -6.05 10.16 -4.37
N SER A 129 -5.97 11.40 -3.90
CA SER A 129 -7.17 12.19 -3.64
C SER A 129 -7.88 12.54 -4.95
N LYS A 130 -9.16 12.93 -4.87
CA LYS A 130 -9.91 13.43 -6.04
C LYS A 130 -9.30 14.71 -6.61
N ASN A 131 -8.66 15.51 -5.77
CA ASN A 131 -7.97 16.74 -6.16
C ASN A 131 -6.48 16.65 -5.84
N ARG A 132 -5.75 15.88 -6.63
CA ARG A 132 -4.34 15.54 -6.43
C ARG A 132 -3.41 16.72 -6.22
N GLU A 133 -3.73 17.89 -6.78
CA GLU A 133 -2.89 19.11 -6.67
C GLU A 133 -3.11 19.86 -5.36
N LYS A 134 -4.22 19.63 -4.64
CA LYS A 134 -4.61 20.42 -3.46
C LYS A 134 -4.76 19.58 -2.19
N GLU A 135 -4.94 18.28 -2.35
CA GLU A 135 -5.22 17.37 -1.24
C GLU A 135 -4.18 16.25 -1.20
N PRO A 136 -3.67 15.89 0.00
CA PRO A 136 -2.72 14.80 0.12
C PRO A 136 -3.36 13.46 -0.26
N PRO A 137 -2.56 12.49 -0.72
CA PRO A 137 -3.04 11.15 -0.98
C PRO A 137 -3.31 10.40 0.33
N PHE A 138 -4.09 9.33 0.24
CA PHE A 138 -4.35 8.41 1.35
C PHE A 138 -3.30 7.30 1.35
N VAL A 139 -2.30 7.38 2.22
CA VAL A 139 -1.28 6.33 2.34
C VAL A 139 -1.91 5.05 2.89
N ILE A 140 -1.74 3.94 2.17
CA ILE A 140 -2.32 2.64 2.52
C ILE A 140 -1.31 1.79 3.29
N GLU A 141 -0.06 1.71 2.79
CA GLU A 141 1.00 0.91 3.39
C GLU A 141 2.40 1.40 2.98
N VAL A 142 3.39 1.03 3.79
CA VAL A 142 4.81 1.17 3.44
C VAL A 142 5.46 -0.22 3.52
N ASN A 143 6.01 -0.66 2.39
CA ASN A 143 6.56 -2.00 2.22
C ASN A 143 8.09 -1.95 2.29
N SER A 144 8.69 -2.69 3.22
CA SER A 144 10.15 -2.72 3.45
C SER A 144 10.93 -3.64 2.51
N SER A 145 10.24 -4.48 1.73
CA SER A 145 10.87 -5.40 0.77
C SER A 145 10.02 -5.48 -0.52
N PRO A 146 9.92 -4.37 -1.26
CA PRO A 146 9.09 -4.34 -2.45
C PRO A 146 9.71 -5.14 -3.59
N GLY A 147 8.85 -5.86 -4.35
CA GLY A 147 9.24 -6.40 -5.64
C GLY A 147 9.39 -5.30 -6.69
N THR A 148 10.28 -5.50 -7.65
CA THR A 148 10.62 -4.51 -8.68
C THR A 148 10.00 -4.80 -10.05
N GLU A 149 9.58 -6.04 -10.33
CA GLU A 149 9.14 -6.51 -11.65
C GLU A 149 8.06 -5.62 -12.28
N GLY A 150 6.95 -5.38 -11.59
CA GLY A 150 5.88 -4.53 -12.13
C GLY A 150 6.30 -3.08 -12.34
N MET A 151 7.25 -2.58 -11.54
CA MET A 151 7.79 -1.24 -11.69
C MET A 151 8.76 -1.15 -12.89
N GLU A 152 9.58 -2.17 -13.09
CA GLU A 152 10.48 -2.27 -14.25
C GLU A 152 9.67 -2.37 -15.54
N GLU A 153 8.57 -3.14 -15.53
CA GLU A 153 7.64 -3.23 -16.66
C GLU A 153 6.99 -1.87 -16.98
N ALA A 154 6.49 -1.16 -15.95
CA ALA A 154 5.80 0.13 -16.14
C ALA A 154 6.75 1.26 -16.53
N SER A 155 7.95 1.31 -15.98
CA SER A 155 8.90 2.42 -16.14
C SER A 155 9.88 2.22 -17.29
N GLY A 156 10.19 0.96 -17.63
CA GLY A 156 11.30 0.60 -18.52
C GLY A 156 12.68 0.81 -17.91
N GLN A 157 12.78 1.07 -16.59
CA GLN A 157 14.02 1.29 -15.87
C GLN A 157 14.55 -0.04 -15.30
N ASN A 158 15.86 -0.19 -15.20
CA ASN A 158 16.48 -1.30 -14.48
C ASN A 158 16.61 -0.95 -13.00
N ILE A 159 15.51 -1.09 -12.26
CA ILE A 159 15.41 -0.75 -10.84
C ILE A 159 16.40 -1.55 -10.00
N SER A 160 16.54 -2.83 -10.30
CA SER A 160 17.45 -3.74 -9.60
C SER A 160 18.89 -3.25 -9.69
N LYS A 161 19.33 -2.73 -10.84
CA LYS A 161 20.66 -2.15 -11.01
C LYS A 161 20.84 -0.91 -10.13
N GLU A 162 19.88 0.01 -10.13
CA GLU A 162 19.96 1.25 -9.35
C GLU A 162 20.04 0.97 -7.84
N ILE A 163 19.32 -0.04 -7.35
CA ILE A 163 19.38 -0.47 -5.95
C ILE A 163 20.78 -0.99 -5.63
N ILE A 164 21.36 -1.87 -6.47
CA ILE A 164 22.69 -2.45 -6.27
C ILE A 164 23.75 -1.33 -6.26
N GLU A 165 23.71 -0.43 -7.23
CA GLU A 165 24.64 0.70 -7.31
C GLU A 165 24.54 1.61 -6.08
N PHE A 166 23.32 1.90 -5.60
CA PHE A 166 23.12 2.69 -4.39
C PHE A 166 23.77 2.04 -3.17
N PHE A 167 23.53 0.75 -2.92
CA PHE A 167 24.09 0.05 -1.76
C PHE A 167 25.57 -0.33 -1.92
N ALA A 168 26.11 -0.39 -3.13
CA ALA A 168 27.54 -0.56 -3.38
C ALA A 168 28.35 0.68 -2.97
N ASP A 169 27.78 1.87 -3.04
CA ASP A 169 28.45 3.09 -2.58
C ASP A 169 28.36 3.24 -1.05
N LYS A 170 29.48 3.05 -0.37
CA LYS A 170 29.59 3.16 1.10
C LYS A 170 29.15 4.52 1.67
N LYS A 171 29.11 5.58 0.84
CA LYS A 171 28.60 6.90 1.26
C LYS A 171 27.13 6.88 1.61
N ASN A 172 26.37 5.93 1.04
CA ASN A 172 24.93 5.76 1.27
C ASN A 172 24.61 4.91 2.50
N TRP A 173 25.63 4.34 3.17
CA TRP A 173 25.40 3.52 4.34
C TRP A 173 25.06 4.38 5.54
N VAL A 174 23.94 4.11 6.15
CA VAL A 174 23.55 4.74 7.41
C VAL A 174 24.53 4.25 8.49
N LYS A 175 25.21 5.17 9.15
CA LYS A 175 25.95 4.83 10.36
C LYS A 175 24.91 4.55 11.45
N VAL A 176 24.78 3.30 11.83
CA VAL A 176 23.97 2.85 12.97
C VAL A 176 24.66 3.30 14.25
#